data_b666c972b91d2727fb56dbb5b121d488
#
_entry.id   b666c972b91d2727fb56dbb5b121d488
#
_cell.length_a   1.000
_cell.length_b   1.000
_cell.length_c   1.000
_cell.angle_alpha   90.00
_cell.angle_beta   90.00
_cell.angle_gamma   90.00
#
_symmetry.space_group_name_H-M   'P 1'
#
loop_
_entity.id
_entity.type
_entity.pdbx_description
1 polymer ?
#
loop_
_entity_poly.entity_id
_entity_poly.type
_entity_poly.pdbx_seq_one_letter_code
_entity_poly.pdbx_strand_id
1 'polypeptide(L)'
;QELGGKSPFIITEQADLAAAVICGVEDVMLNTGQTCSALTRMLVPQSRYQEALALAKAHVETLQCGTNGDAFMGPACSQTQQQQILDYIRIGLKEGASLLCGGTEAPEGVDKGYYVAPTIFSDVNNSMRIARKEIFGPVLCILPYETIEQAIEIANDTPYGLSSGVYA
;
A
#
# COMPACT_ATOMS: atom_id res chain seq x y z
N GLN A 1 15.11 -19.69 -0.10
CA GLN A 1 15.22 -18.52 -0.97
C GLN A 1 14.46 -17.36 -0.35
N GLU A 2 15.03 -16.19 -0.42
CA GLU A 2 14.37 -14.93 -0.08
C GLU A 2 14.00 -14.22 -1.38
N LEU A 3 12.72 -14.01 -1.62
CA LEU A 3 12.21 -13.34 -2.82
C LEU A 3 11.36 -12.15 -2.39
N GLY A 4 11.82 -10.95 -2.73
CA GLY A 4 11.09 -9.72 -2.48
C GLY A 4 9.98 -9.48 -3.51
N GLY A 5 9.05 -8.57 -3.19
CA GLY A 5 7.93 -8.22 -4.04
C GLY A 5 7.63 -6.72 -4.07
N LYS A 6 7.06 -6.28 -5.19
CA LYS A 6 6.38 -5.00 -5.36
C LYS A 6 5.17 -5.23 -6.25
N SER A 7 4.32 -6.10 -5.74
CA SER A 7 3.27 -6.76 -6.53
C SER A 7 2.18 -5.79 -6.94
N PRO A 8 1.74 -5.82 -8.21
CA PRO A 8 0.64 -5.00 -8.70
C PRO A 8 -0.71 -5.63 -8.37
N PHE A 9 -1.69 -4.78 -8.11
CA PHE A 9 -3.11 -5.11 -8.01
C PHE A 9 -3.89 -4.25 -9.00
N ILE A 10 -4.35 -4.84 -10.09
CA ILE A 10 -5.09 -4.14 -11.14
C ILE A 10 -6.58 -4.24 -10.84
N ILE A 11 -7.25 -3.10 -10.68
CA ILE A 11 -8.71 -3.01 -10.59
C ILE A 11 -9.23 -2.60 -11.96
N THR A 12 -10.12 -3.40 -12.57
CA THR A 12 -10.66 -3.09 -13.90
C THR A 12 -11.81 -2.07 -13.84
N GLU A 13 -12.17 -1.48 -14.98
CA GLU A 13 -13.24 -0.47 -15.08
C GLU A 13 -14.60 -1.02 -14.63
N GLN A 14 -14.87 -2.32 -14.88
CA GLN A 14 -16.14 -3.00 -14.57
C GLN A 14 -16.21 -3.57 -13.16
N ALA A 15 -15.10 -3.55 -12.44
CA ALA A 15 -15.02 -4.10 -11.08
C ALA A 15 -15.96 -3.41 -10.10
N ASP A 16 -16.42 -4.13 -9.10
CA ASP A 16 -16.94 -3.52 -7.88
C ASP A 16 -15.80 -2.81 -7.16
N LEU A 17 -15.70 -1.49 -7.39
CA LEU A 17 -14.59 -0.69 -6.89
C LEU A 17 -14.49 -0.71 -5.37
N ALA A 18 -15.61 -0.66 -4.66
CA ALA A 18 -15.58 -0.63 -3.21
C ALA A 18 -15.02 -1.93 -2.65
N ALA A 19 -15.51 -3.07 -3.14
CA ALA A 19 -15.02 -4.38 -2.73
C ALA A 19 -13.54 -4.58 -3.13
N ALA A 20 -13.16 -4.16 -4.33
CA ALA A 20 -11.77 -4.26 -4.81
C ALA A 20 -10.80 -3.42 -3.97
N VAL A 21 -11.14 -2.17 -3.67
CA VAL A 21 -10.31 -1.27 -2.88
C VAL A 21 -10.15 -1.79 -1.45
N ILE A 22 -11.22 -2.24 -0.82
CA ILE A 22 -11.18 -2.85 0.52
C ILE A 22 -10.23 -4.06 0.51
N CYS A 23 -10.43 -4.97 -0.44
CA CYS A 23 -9.58 -6.16 -0.58
C CYS A 23 -8.08 -5.79 -0.71
N GLY A 24 -7.75 -4.82 -1.58
CA GLY A 24 -6.36 -4.41 -1.79
C GLY A 24 -5.76 -3.67 -0.60
N VAL A 25 -6.54 -2.87 0.13
CA VAL A 25 -6.07 -2.22 1.36
C VAL A 25 -5.79 -3.25 2.43
N GLU A 26 -6.71 -4.19 2.67
CA GLU A 26 -6.53 -5.23 3.68
C GLU A 26 -5.36 -6.16 3.37
N ASP A 27 -5.16 -6.54 2.11
CA ASP A 27 -4.01 -7.36 1.69
C ASP A 27 -2.68 -6.71 2.08
N VAL A 28 -2.55 -5.39 1.84
CA VAL A 28 -1.32 -4.67 2.18
C VAL A 28 -1.16 -4.43 3.68
N MET A 29 -2.25 -4.21 4.41
CA MET A 29 -2.19 -3.93 5.85
C MET A 29 -2.09 -5.20 6.69
N LEU A 30 -2.46 -6.36 6.15
CA LEU A 30 -2.33 -7.65 6.82
C LEU A 30 -0.87 -7.87 7.27
N ASN A 31 -0.69 -8.40 8.49
CA ASN A 31 0.63 -8.61 9.09
C ASN A 31 1.52 -7.33 9.09
N THR A 32 0.88 -6.16 9.13
CA THR A 32 1.58 -4.86 9.09
C THR A 32 2.41 -4.69 7.80
N GLY A 33 1.92 -5.24 6.69
CA GLY A 33 2.60 -5.20 5.38
C GLY A 33 3.91 -5.99 5.30
N GLN A 34 4.22 -6.79 6.30
CA GLN A 34 5.42 -7.63 6.34
C GLN A 34 5.16 -8.96 5.64
N THR A 35 4.80 -8.87 4.36
CA THR A 35 4.43 -9.98 3.49
C THR A 35 5.05 -9.77 2.11
N CYS A 36 5.87 -10.71 1.67
CA CYS A 36 6.59 -10.60 0.39
C CYS A 36 5.66 -10.55 -0.83
N SER A 37 4.48 -11.17 -0.75
CA SER A 37 3.46 -11.19 -1.80
C SER A 37 2.45 -10.05 -1.73
N ALA A 38 2.54 -9.14 -0.75
CA ALA A 38 1.59 -8.05 -0.57
C ALA A 38 1.44 -7.17 -1.83
N LEU A 39 0.21 -6.85 -2.20
CA LEU A 39 -0.17 -6.16 -3.43
C LEU A 39 0.00 -4.63 -3.30
N THR A 40 1.22 -4.19 -3.07
CA THR A 40 1.56 -2.82 -2.63
C THR A 40 1.48 -1.74 -3.70
N ARG A 41 1.20 -2.10 -4.96
CA ARG A 41 0.88 -1.15 -6.05
C ARG A 41 -0.54 -1.41 -6.55
N MET A 42 -1.51 -0.59 -6.12
CA MET A 42 -2.88 -0.65 -6.60
C MET A 42 -3.02 0.22 -7.85
N LEU A 43 -3.35 -0.39 -8.99
CA LEU A 43 -3.56 0.27 -10.27
C LEU A 43 -5.06 0.45 -10.50
N VAL A 44 -5.51 1.69 -10.67
CA VAL A 44 -6.94 2.05 -10.74
C VAL A 44 -7.22 2.83 -12.02
N PRO A 45 -8.36 2.60 -12.72
CA PRO A 45 -8.75 3.42 -13.87
C PRO A 45 -8.76 4.91 -13.52
N GLN A 46 -8.21 5.77 -14.38
CA GLN A 46 -8.17 7.22 -14.17
C GLN A 46 -9.57 7.80 -13.91
N SER A 47 -10.59 7.28 -14.60
CA SER A 47 -12.00 7.68 -14.46
C SER A 47 -12.54 7.46 -13.04
N ARG A 48 -12.00 6.48 -12.30
CA ARG A 48 -12.44 6.08 -10.96
C ARG A 48 -11.42 6.38 -9.86
N TYR A 49 -10.33 7.07 -10.21
CA TYR A 49 -9.19 7.26 -9.29
C TYR A 49 -9.57 8.00 -8.00
N GLN A 50 -10.30 9.12 -8.11
CA GLN A 50 -10.71 9.90 -6.94
C GLN A 50 -11.67 9.14 -6.02
N GLU A 51 -12.58 8.35 -6.60
CA GLU A 51 -13.49 7.47 -5.86
C GLU A 51 -12.68 6.41 -5.09
N ALA A 52 -11.70 5.78 -5.74
CA ALA A 52 -10.83 4.79 -5.10
C ALA A 52 -10.03 5.37 -3.94
N LEU A 53 -9.48 6.59 -4.08
CA LEU A 53 -8.77 7.28 -2.99
C LEU A 53 -9.69 7.52 -1.79
N ALA A 54 -10.91 7.99 -2.02
CA ALA A 54 -11.88 8.21 -0.96
C ALA A 54 -12.26 6.92 -0.22
N LEU A 55 -12.51 5.83 -0.96
CA LEU A 55 -12.81 4.51 -0.40
C LEU A 55 -11.62 3.95 0.40
N ALA A 56 -10.42 4.04 -0.14
CA ALA A 56 -9.21 3.55 0.53
C ALA A 56 -8.96 4.29 1.85
N LYS A 57 -9.09 5.62 1.85
CA LYS A 57 -8.94 6.43 3.06
C LYS A 57 -9.99 6.06 4.10
N ALA A 58 -11.27 6.02 3.72
CA ALA A 58 -12.35 5.68 4.63
C ALA A 58 -12.19 4.30 5.25
N HIS A 59 -11.72 3.31 4.46
CA HIS A 59 -11.51 1.96 4.98
C HIS A 59 -10.32 1.88 5.93
N VAL A 60 -9.19 2.50 5.59
CA VAL A 60 -7.99 2.52 6.47
C VAL A 60 -8.29 3.12 7.84
N GLU A 61 -9.14 4.13 7.90
CA GLU A 61 -9.54 4.78 9.16
C GLU A 61 -10.32 3.83 10.10
N THR A 62 -10.83 2.71 9.59
CA THR A 62 -11.48 1.66 10.41
C THR A 62 -10.48 0.64 10.97
N LEU A 63 -9.26 0.57 10.45
CA LEU A 63 -8.27 -0.43 10.83
C LEU A 63 -7.54 -0.01 12.11
N GLN A 64 -7.70 -0.80 13.15
CA GLN A 64 -7.06 -0.52 14.43
C GLN A 64 -5.66 -1.13 14.51
N CYS A 65 -4.74 -0.37 15.10
CA CYS A 65 -3.40 -0.85 15.46
C CYS A 65 -3.35 -1.20 16.95
N GLY A 66 -2.73 -2.31 17.29
CA GLY A 66 -2.63 -2.73 18.68
C GLY A 66 -2.19 -4.17 18.87
N THR A 67 -2.30 -4.65 20.11
CA THR A 67 -2.02 -6.05 20.49
C THR A 67 -3.24 -6.77 21.06
N ASN A 68 -4.39 -6.09 21.14
CA ASN A 68 -5.66 -6.70 21.56
C ASN A 68 -6.24 -7.56 20.43
N GLY A 69 -7.21 -8.41 20.76
CA GLY A 69 -7.82 -9.33 19.79
C GLY A 69 -8.61 -8.66 18.68
N ASP A 70 -8.93 -7.36 18.81
CA ASP A 70 -9.69 -6.57 17.83
C ASP A 70 -8.76 -5.79 16.86
N ALA A 71 -7.45 -5.75 17.14
CA ALA A 71 -6.49 -5.04 16.31
C ALA A 71 -6.25 -5.76 14.99
N PHE A 72 -6.37 -5.04 13.87
CA PHE A 72 -6.05 -5.54 12.53
C PHE A 72 -4.55 -5.60 12.28
N MET A 73 -3.82 -4.61 12.79
CA MET A 73 -2.37 -4.47 12.61
C MET A 73 -1.63 -4.50 13.94
N GLY A 74 -0.57 -5.30 13.98
CA GLY A 74 0.41 -5.32 15.06
C GLY A 74 1.59 -4.36 14.83
N PRO A 75 2.69 -4.48 15.61
CA PRO A 75 3.93 -3.76 15.41
C PRO A 75 4.77 -4.36 14.27
N ALA A 76 5.72 -3.59 13.75
CA ALA A 76 6.82 -4.13 12.94
C ALA A 76 7.65 -5.11 13.78
N CYS A 77 8.28 -6.08 13.13
CA CYS A 77 9.02 -7.16 13.79
C CYS A 77 10.25 -6.67 14.57
N SER A 78 10.75 -5.47 14.29
CA SER A 78 11.90 -4.86 14.97
C SER A 78 11.93 -3.34 14.78
N GLN A 79 12.75 -2.67 15.63
CA GLN A 79 13.03 -1.24 15.49
C GLN A 79 13.70 -0.92 14.14
N THR A 80 14.59 -1.78 13.68
CA THR A 80 15.26 -1.60 12.38
C THR A 80 14.25 -1.63 11.24
N GLN A 81 13.31 -2.56 11.29
CA GLN A 81 12.25 -2.65 10.27
C GLN A 81 11.33 -1.43 10.33
N GLN A 82 10.89 -1.01 11.52
CA GLN A 82 10.12 0.22 11.69
C GLN A 82 10.84 1.41 11.06
N GLN A 83 12.12 1.61 11.39
CA GLN A 83 12.89 2.74 10.87
C GLN A 83 13.01 2.69 9.35
N GLN A 84 13.24 1.51 8.77
CA GLN A 84 13.28 1.34 7.31
C GLN A 84 11.95 1.76 6.66
N ILE A 85 10.81 1.34 7.22
CA ILE A 85 9.49 1.72 6.70
C ILE A 85 9.31 3.24 6.76
N LEU A 86 9.61 3.85 7.92
CA LEU A 86 9.51 5.30 8.10
C LEU A 86 10.42 6.08 7.13
N ASP A 87 11.59 5.56 6.83
CA ASP A 87 12.51 6.17 5.87
C ASP A 87 11.94 6.10 4.44
N TYR A 88 11.30 4.99 4.05
CA TYR A 88 10.61 4.92 2.76
C TYR A 88 9.41 5.89 2.68
N ILE A 89 8.65 6.06 3.76
CA ILE A 89 7.57 7.06 3.81
C ILE A 89 8.14 8.47 3.59
N ARG A 90 9.25 8.82 4.24
CA ARG A 90 9.95 10.12 4.02
C ARG A 90 10.46 10.28 2.60
N ILE A 91 10.97 9.20 1.99
CA ILE A 91 11.41 9.19 0.59
C ILE A 91 10.22 9.46 -0.33
N GLY A 92 9.08 8.81 -0.14
CA GLY A 92 7.88 9.06 -0.96
C GLY A 92 7.43 10.51 -0.92
N LEU A 93 7.37 11.10 0.27
CA LEU A 93 7.06 12.53 0.44
C LEU A 93 8.07 13.43 -0.28
N LYS A 94 9.35 13.13 -0.17
CA LYS A 94 10.44 13.88 -0.82
C LYS A 94 10.42 13.76 -2.34
N GLU A 95 9.99 12.63 -2.87
CA GLU A 95 9.85 12.40 -4.31
C GLU A 95 8.55 13.00 -4.90
N GLY A 96 7.69 13.58 -4.06
CA GLY A 96 6.50 14.32 -4.46
C GLY A 96 5.21 13.50 -4.48
N ALA A 97 5.20 12.30 -3.92
CA ALA A 97 3.95 11.57 -3.70
C ALA A 97 3.09 12.27 -2.64
N SER A 98 1.79 12.25 -2.82
CA SER A 98 0.83 12.82 -1.89
C SER A 98 0.46 11.81 -0.80
N LEU A 99 0.59 12.19 0.46
CA LEU A 99 0.17 11.36 1.59
C LEU A 99 -1.36 11.44 1.74
N LEU A 100 -2.05 10.35 1.47
CA LEU A 100 -3.52 10.29 1.62
C LEU A 100 -3.91 10.06 3.08
N CYS A 101 -3.19 9.20 3.79
CA CYS A 101 -3.34 8.91 5.22
C CYS A 101 -2.10 8.24 5.79
N GLY A 102 -2.01 8.13 7.11
CA GLY A 102 -0.87 7.56 7.81
C GLY A 102 0.32 8.52 7.88
N GLY A 103 1.51 8.03 7.61
CA GLY A 103 2.74 8.82 7.65
C GLY A 103 3.73 8.33 8.69
N THR A 104 4.54 9.26 9.22
CA THR A 104 5.67 8.92 10.12
C THR A 104 5.33 8.98 11.61
N GLU A 105 4.15 9.47 11.95
CA GLU A 105 3.68 9.52 13.34
C GLU A 105 3.18 8.14 13.79
N ALA A 106 3.29 7.87 15.08
CA ALA A 106 2.73 6.65 15.65
C ALA A 106 1.21 6.61 15.47
N PRO A 107 0.61 5.45 15.21
CA PRO A 107 -0.85 5.34 15.17
C PRO A 107 -1.48 5.68 16.52
N GLU A 108 -2.71 6.19 16.49
CA GLU A 108 -3.45 6.56 17.69
C GLU A 108 -3.67 5.34 18.62
N GLY A 109 -3.58 5.58 19.92
CA GLY A 109 -3.87 4.55 20.94
C GLY A 109 -2.72 3.58 21.21
N VAL A 110 -1.53 3.75 20.62
CA VAL A 110 -0.36 2.90 20.88
C VAL A 110 0.81 3.74 21.42
N ASP A 111 1.15 3.52 22.68
CA ASP A 111 2.20 4.28 23.36
C ASP A 111 3.59 3.61 23.30
N LYS A 112 3.64 2.29 23.06
CA LYS A 112 4.87 1.50 23.07
C LYS A 112 4.87 0.44 21.99
N GLY A 113 6.02 0.21 21.38
CA GLY A 113 6.23 -0.79 20.35
C GLY A 113 6.67 -0.16 19.02
N TYR A 114 6.97 -1.02 18.06
CA TYR A 114 7.48 -0.59 16.75
C TYR A 114 6.35 -0.41 15.73
N TYR A 115 5.32 0.34 16.11
CA TYR A 115 4.16 0.56 15.26
C TYR A 115 4.45 1.54 14.13
N VAL A 116 3.81 1.32 13.00
CA VAL A 116 3.74 2.22 11.85
C VAL A 116 2.27 2.38 11.49
N ALA A 117 1.83 3.61 11.30
CA ALA A 117 0.47 3.88 10.87
C ALA A 117 0.22 3.30 9.46
N PRO A 118 -0.96 2.70 9.20
CA PRO A 118 -1.34 2.29 7.86
C PRO A 118 -1.25 3.49 6.92
N THR A 119 -0.41 3.39 5.90
CA THR A 119 0.00 4.52 5.07
C THR A 119 -0.38 4.31 3.62
N ILE A 120 -1.07 5.28 3.03
CA ILE A 120 -1.42 5.26 1.61
C ILE A 120 -0.89 6.50 0.92
N PHE A 121 -0.24 6.30 -0.22
CA PHE A 121 0.20 7.35 -1.12
C PHE A 121 -0.66 7.40 -2.37
N SER A 122 -1.05 8.62 -2.77
CA SER A 122 -1.61 8.98 -4.07
C SER A 122 -0.59 9.80 -4.89
N ASP A 123 -0.94 10.11 -6.13
CA ASP A 123 -0.09 10.86 -7.06
C ASP A 123 1.31 10.21 -7.23
N VAL A 124 1.33 8.89 -7.16
CA VAL A 124 2.55 8.11 -7.30
C VAL A 124 2.85 7.85 -8.76
N ASN A 125 4.09 8.13 -9.16
CA ASN A 125 4.64 7.71 -10.44
C ASN A 125 5.40 6.39 -10.26
N ASN A 126 5.29 5.46 -11.22
CA ASN A 126 5.93 4.15 -11.14
C ASN A 126 7.48 4.23 -11.09
N SER A 127 8.09 5.37 -11.41
CA SER A 127 9.55 5.60 -11.26
C SER A 127 9.98 5.94 -9.82
N MET A 128 9.05 6.34 -8.95
CA MET A 128 9.35 6.66 -7.55
C MET A 128 9.83 5.43 -6.79
N ARG A 129 10.73 5.62 -5.82
CA ARG A 129 11.32 4.52 -5.03
C ARG A 129 10.27 3.73 -4.28
N ILE A 130 9.24 4.40 -3.75
CA ILE A 130 8.13 3.74 -3.04
C ILE A 130 7.28 2.84 -3.95
N ALA A 131 7.28 3.06 -5.27
CA ALA A 131 6.62 2.21 -6.25
C ALA A 131 7.53 1.11 -6.80
N ARG A 132 8.86 1.23 -6.64
CA ARG A 132 9.85 0.31 -7.23
C ARG A 132 10.55 -0.61 -6.24
N LYS A 133 10.59 -0.24 -4.96
CA LYS A 133 11.31 -1.00 -3.93
C LYS A 133 10.34 -1.63 -2.94
N GLU A 134 10.66 -2.83 -2.53
CA GLU A 134 9.98 -3.49 -1.43
C GLU A 134 10.20 -2.71 -0.13
N ILE A 135 9.13 -2.29 0.52
CA ILE A 135 9.17 -1.56 1.80
C ILE A 135 9.08 -2.53 2.97
N PHE A 136 8.33 -3.63 2.79
CA PHE A 136 8.03 -4.64 3.80
C PHE A 136 7.36 -4.02 5.03
N GLY A 137 6.29 -3.25 4.77
CA GLY A 137 5.55 -2.49 5.76
C GLY A 137 4.18 -2.04 5.23
N PRO A 138 3.33 -1.45 6.09
CA PRO A 138 1.94 -1.11 5.76
C PRO A 138 1.85 0.15 4.89
N VAL A 139 2.42 0.06 3.69
CA VAL A 139 2.51 1.20 2.75
C VAL A 139 1.98 0.79 1.38
N LEU A 140 0.84 1.37 1.01
CA LEU A 140 0.18 1.18 -0.28
C LEU A 140 0.43 2.39 -1.19
N CYS A 141 0.78 2.13 -2.44
CA CYS A 141 0.83 3.12 -3.51
C CYS A 141 -0.36 2.93 -4.45
N ILE A 142 -1.17 3.98 -4.66
CA ILE A 142 -2.28 3.96 -5.62
C ILE A 142 -1.88 4.77 -6.84
N LEU A 143 -1.88 4.11 -8.00
CA LEU A 143 -1.47 4.67 -9.29
C LEU A 143 -2.65 4.66 -10.26
N PRO A 144 -2.93 5.77 -10.97
CA PRO A 144 -3.92 5.76 -12.03
C PRO A 144 -3.38 5.13 -13.32
N TYR A 145 -4.28 4.60 -14.14
CA TYR A 145 -3.99 4.19 -15.51
C TYR A 145 -5.13 4.62 -16.46
N GLU A 146 -4.80 4.88 -17.72
CA GLU A 146 -5.76 5.32 -18.74
C GLU A 146 -6.35 4.13 -19.52
N THR A 147 -5.52 3.13 -19.84
CA THR A 147 -5.95 1.94 -20.58
C THR A 147 -5.44 0.66 -19.89
N ILE A 148 -6.09 -0.46 -20.17
CA ILE A 148 -5.66 -1.74 -19.58
C ILE A 148 -4.25 -2.14 -20.02
N GLU A 149 -3.87 -1.77 -21.25
CA GLU A 149 -2.51 -1.99 -21.76
C GLU A 149 -1.49 -1.23 -20.93
N GLN A 150 -1.78 0.03 -20.58
CA GLN A 150 -0.93 0.82 -19.69
C GLN A 150 -0.86 0.20 -18.28
N ALA A 151 -1.97 -0.30 -17.75
CA ALA A 151 -1.95 -1.00 -16.47
C ALA A 151 -1.02 -2.23 -16.50
N ILE A 152 -1.05 -3.00 -17.58
CA ILE A 152 -0.19 -4.16 -17.80
C ILE A 152 1.28 -3.72 -17.91
N GLU A 153 1.58 -2.64 -18.63
CA GLU A 153 2.92 -2.08 -18.74
C GLU A 153 3.46 -1.66 -17.36
N ILE A 154 2.69 -0.89 -16.59
CA ILE A 154 3.05 -0.48 -15.24
C ILE A 154 3.24 -1.69 -14.33
N ALA A 155 2.36 -2.69 -14.41
CA ALA A 155 2.44 -3.90 -13.61
C ALA A 155 3.75 -4.65 -13.85
N ASN A 156 4.16 -4.77 -15.11
CA ASN A 156 5.37 -5.48 -15.51
C ASN A 156 6.67 -4.65 -15.39
N ASP A 157 6.57 -3.32 -15.26
CA ASP A 157 7.75 -2.46 -15.06
C ASP A 157 8.23 -2.54 -13.61
N THR A 158 8.83 -3.66 -13.26
CA THR A 158 9.41 -3.95 -11.95
C THR A 158 10.50 -5.02 -12.07
N PRO A 159 11.55 -5.01 -11.22
CA PRO A 159 12.53 -6.09 -11.18
C PRO A 159 12.03 -7.33 -10.42
N TYR A 160 10.85 -7.26 -9.81
CA TYR A 160 10.24 -8.36 -9.05
C TYR A 160 9.24 -9.13 -9.91
N GLY A 161 8.89 -10.35 -9.47
CA GLY A 161 7.94 -11.22 -10.19
C GLY A 161 7.23 -12.22 -9.29
N LEU A 162 7.08 -11.90 -7.99
CA LEU A 162 6.59 -12.85 -6.99
C LEU A 162 5.07 -13.05 -7.05
N SER A 163 4.31 -11.96 -7.10
CA SER A 163 2.84 -12.00 -7.02
C SER A 163 2.19 -10.91 -7.86
N SER A 164 0.93 -11.08 -8.17
CA SER A 164 0.05 -10.08 -8.79
C SER A 164 -1.40 -10.42 -8.50
N GLY A 165 -2.28 -9.42 -8.56
CA GLY A 165 -3.72 -9.58 -8.45
C GLY A 165 -4.48 -8.79 -9.51
N VAL A 166 -5.64 -9.29 -9.90
CA VAL A 166 -6.61 -8.59 -10.75
C VAL A 166 -7.97 -8.72 -10.12
N TYR A 167 -8.70 -7.62 -10.04
CA TYR A 167 -10.10 -7.58 -9.63
C TYR A 167 -10.94 -7.05 -10.80
N ALA A 168 -11.87 -7.89 -11.30
CA ALA A 168 -12.66 -7.62 -12.50
C ALA A 168 -14.15 -7.75 -12.23
#